data_a97a5c062abee6274c1524e764d47881
#
_entry.id   a97a5c062abee6274c1524e764d47881
#
_cell.length_a   1.000
_cell.length_b   1.000
_cell.length_c   1.000
_cell.angle_alpha   90.00
_cell.angle_beta   90.00
_cell.angle_gamma   90.00
#
_symmetry.space_group_name_H-M   'P 1'
#
loop_
_entity.id
_entity.type
_entity.pdbx_description
1 polymer ?
#
loop_
_entity_poly.entity_id
_entity_poly.type
_entity_poly.pdbx_seq_one_letter_code
_entity_poly.pdbx_strand_id
1 'polypeptide(L)'
;WHSNDRYRRTVWQCTRKYHDEICRTPHLTEAQLRGKVVSAMQRLSDDRASVLRTAESIRDSVYGTSALQDELEQVQRDLAAQAEKLNRAIRTNASVAQDQAEHQQKMKKLTARYQALQERYQALTEEIQGRDSRRAGLNSFLRQLKKLPETVTAPDAITLHVLIERITVNADRSIVIRFRDGTEVVERL
;
A
#
# COMPACT_ATOMS: atom_id res chain seq x y z
N TRP A 1 -28.02 1.20 3.65
CA TRP A 1 -29.27 1.59 4.30
C TRP A 1 -30.35 1.72 3.25
N HIS A 2 -31.33 0.82 3.24
CA HIS A 2 -32.50 0.95 2.38
C HIS A 2 -33.49 1.87 3.10
N SER A 3 -33.64 3.08 2.59
CA SER A 3 -34.76 3.92 2.96
C SER A 3 -36.04 3.31 2.36
N ASN A 4 -37.07 3.09 3.19
CA ASN A 4 -38.42 2.80 2.75
C ASN A 4 -39.10 4.02 2.14
N ASP A 5 -38.34 4.88 1.46
CA ASP A 5 -38.88 6.04 0.78
C ASP A 5 -39.84 5.58 -0.35
N ARG A 6 -41.00 6.20 -0.42
CA ARG A 6 -42.02 6.01 -1.43
C ARG A 6 -41.47 6.02 -2.89
N TYR A 7 -40.30 6.61 -3.09
CA TYR A 7 -39.58 6.72 -4.37
C TYR A 7 -38.44 5.73 -4.55
N ARG A 8 -38.19 4.79 -3.60
CA ARG A 8 -37.13 3.80 -3.66
C ARG A 8 -35.72 4.39 -3.98
N ARG A 9 -35.38 5.52 -3.38
CA ARG A 9 -34.08 6.15 -3.57
C ARG A 9 -33.07 5.60 -2.60
N THR A 10 -31.93 5.13 -3.09
CA THR A 10 -30.77 4.86 -2.25
C THR A 10 -30.07 6.18 -1.92
N VAL A 11 -29.88 6.47 -0.64
CA VAL A 11 -29.23 7.68 -0.14
C VAL A 11 -28.02 7.32 0.69
N TRP A 12 -26.90 7.93 0.37
CA TRP A 12 -25.66 7.84 1.12
C TRP A 12 -25.60 8.95 2.15
N GLN A 13 -25.33 8.61 3.41
CA GLN A 13 -25.20 9.55 4.51
C GLN A 13 -24.09 9.13 5.46
N CYS A 14 -23.48 10.10 6.16
CA CYS A 14 -22.49 9.81 7.18
C CYS A 14 -23.17 9.13 8.39
N THR A 15 -22.59 8.03 8.88
CA THR A 15 -23.07 7.31 10.07
C THR A 15 -22.96 8.14 11.35
N ARG A 16 -22.01 9.10 11.42
CA ARG A 16 -21.82 10.00 12.57
C ARG A 16 -22.84 11.15 12.64
N LYS A 17 -23.79 11.21 11.72
CA LYS A 17 -24.78 12.29 11.68
C LYS A 17 -25.69 12.35 12.91
N TYR A 18 -25.78 11.25 13.65
CA TYR A 18 -26.66 11.09 14.82
C TYR A 18 -25.87 10.90 16.14
N HIS A 19 -24.55 11.16 16.12
CA HIS A 19 -23.69 11.16 17.30
C HIS A 19 -23.37 12.60 17.73
N ASP A 20 -22.73 12.76 18.88
CA ASP A 20 -22.45 14.06 19.55
C ASP A 20 -21.72 15.08 18.67
N GLU A 21 -20.94 14.64 17.69
CA GLU A 21 -20.38 15.50 16.64
C GLU A 21 -21.23 15.42 15.37
N ILE A 22 -22.03 16.45 15.13
CA ILE A 22 -22.92 16.53 13.98
C ILE A 22 -22.08 16.62 12.68
N CYS A 23 -22.05 15.55 11.92
CA CYS A 23 -21.46 15.57 10.58
C CYS A 23 -22.27 16.47 9.63
N ARG A 24 -21.60 17.46 9.05
CA ARG A 24 -22.20 18.43 8.11
C ARG A 24 -22.15 18.01 6.66
N THR A 25 -21.67 16.79 6.36
CA THR A 25 -21.66 16.30 4.98
C THR A 25 -23.07 16.18 4.41
N PRO A 26 -23.27 16.55 3.15
CA PRO A 26 -24.60 16.44 2.51
C PRO A 26 -24.99 14.97 2.29
N HIS A 27 -26.28 14.72 2.25
CA HIS A 27 -26.78 13.43 1.74
C HIS A 27 -26.62 13.38 0.23
N LEU A 28 -26.27 12.23 -0.30
CA LEU A 28 -26.11 11.96 -1.71
C LEU A 28 -27.05 10.86 -2.15
N THR A 29 -27.72 11.06 -3.27
CA THR A 29 -28.40 9.95 -3.94
C THR A 29 -27.38 9.09 -4.69
N GLU A 30 -27.71 7.82 -4.88
CA GLU A 30 -26.91 6.90 -5.69
C GLU A 30 -26.63 7.47 -7.10
N ALA A 31 -27.63 8.09 -7.72
CA ALA A 31 -27.49 8.67 -9.05
C ALA A 31 -26.49 9.84 -9.08
N GLN A 32 -26.51 10.72 -8.05
CA GLN A 32 -25.55 11.82 -7.94
C GLN A 32 -24.12 11.30 -7.77
N LEU A 33 -23.92 10.34 -6.86
CA LEU A 33 -22.61 9.75 -6.63
C LEU A 33 -22.08 9.08 -7.91
N ARG A 34 -22.92 8.28 -8.56
CA ARG A 34 -22.56 7.58 -9.80
C ARG A 34 -22.20 8.57 -10.92
N GLY A 35 -22.95 9.65 -11.09
CA GLY A 35 -22.67 10.70 -12.08
C GLY A 35 -21.30 11.35 -11.84
N LYS A 36 -20.94 11.63 -10.58
CA LYS A 36 -19.64 12.22 -10.24
C LYS A 36 -18.48 11.23 -10.44
N VAL A 37 -18.69 9.96 -10.14
CA VAL A 37 -17.70 8.90 -10.42
C VAL A 37 -17.46 8.77 -11.92
N VAL A 38 -18.51 8.75 -12.74
CA VAL A 38 -18.39 8.71 -14.22
C VAL A 38 -17.62 9.91 -14.74
N SER A 39 -17.95 11.13 -14.26
CA SER A 39 -17.25 12.37 -14.64
C SER A 39 -15.74 12.30 -14.28
N ALA A 40 -15.40 11.85 -13.07
CA ALA A 40 -14.01 11.72 -12.66
C ALA A 40 -13.26 10.66 -13.48
N MET A 41 -13.90 9.53 -13.79
CA MET A 41 -13.31 8.50 -14.64
C MET A 41 -13.15 8.95 -16.10
N GLN A 42 -14.05 9.81 -16.60
CA GLN A 42 -13.89 10.42 -17.92
C GLN A 42 -12.63 11.30 -17.95
N ARG A 43 -12.42 12.14 -16.94
CA ARG A 43 -11.18 12.96 -16.84
C ARG A 43 -9.93 12.08 -16.78
N LEU A 44 -9.98 10.99 -16.01
CA LEU A 44 -8.87 10.02 -15.96
C LEU A 44 -8.61 9.39 -17.34
N SER A 45 -9.67 9.11 -18.12
CA SER A 45 -9.55 8.60 -19.48
C SER A 45 -8.98 9.65 -20.45
N ASP A 46 -9.39 10.91 -20.33
CA ASP A 46 -8.91 12.00 -21.17
C ASP A 46 -7.39 12.24 -20.93
N ASP A 47 -6.93 12.17 -19.67
CA ASP A 47 -5.52 12.33 -19.28
C ASP A 47 -4.73 11.02 -19.32
N ARG A 48 -5.29 9.94 -19.84
CA ARG A 48 -4.75 8.55 -19.80
C ARG A 48 -3.26 8.48 -20.12
N ALA A 49 -2.82 9.10 -21.21
CA ALA A 49 -1.43 9.01 -21.65
C ALA A 49 -0.45 9.62 -20.63
N SER A 50 -0.82 10.71 -19.98
CA SER A 50 -0.03 11.36 -18.94
C SER A 50 0.01 10.51 -17.67
N VAL A 51 -1.16 10.02 -17.23
CA VAL A 51 -1.29 9.16 -16.05
C VAL A 51 -0.51 7.88 -16.21
N LEU A 52 -0.57 7.22 -17.38
CA LEU A 52 0.21 6.01 -17.66
C LEU A 52 1.71 6.27 -17.53
N ARG A 53 2.25 7.33 -18.14
CA ARG A 53 3.70 7.65 -18.05
C ARG A 53 4.12 7.90 -16.60
N THR A 54 3.35 8.70 -15.86
CA THR A 54 3.65 9.03 -14.47
C THR A 54 3.62 7.79 -13.58
N ALA A 55 2.57 6.98 -13.70
CA ALA A 55 2.41 5.77 -12.90
C ALA A 55 3.47 4.71 -13.24
N GLU A 56 3.85 4.56 -14.51
CA GLU A 56 4.95 3.68 -14.93
C GLU A 56 6.29 4.16 -14.34
N SER A 57 6.56 5.47 -14.37
CA SER A 57 7.76 6.04 -13.76
C SER A 57 7.82 5.81 -12.24
N ILE A 58 6.72 6.02 -11.53
CA ILE A 58 6.62 5.75 -10.08
C ILE A 58 6.83 4.27 -9.79
N ARG A 59 6.20 3.37 -10.57
CA ARG A 59 6.36 1.92 -10.42
C ARG A 59 7.83 1.51 -10.48
N ASP A 60 8.57 2.06 -11.42
CA ASP A 60 9.95 1.63 -11.69
C ASP A 60 10.96 2.33 -10.77
N SER A 61 10.75 3.61 -10.42
CA SER A 61 11.67 4.37 -9.56
C SER A 61 11.42 4.16 -8.06
N VAL A 62 10.15 4.14 -7.62
CA VAL A 62 9.80 4.10 -6.18
C VAL A 62 9.62 2.68 -5.68
N TYR A 63 9.03 1.79 -6.51
CA TYR A 63 8.71 0.41 -6.12
C TYR A 63 9.66 -0.63 -6.69
N GLY A 64 10.84 -0.21 -7.21
CA GLY A 64 11.91 -1.13 -7.56
C GLY A 64 12.48 -1.83 -6.33
N THR A 65 12.76 -3.13 -6.40
CA THR A 65 13.23 -3.94 -5.27
C THR A 65 14.61 -4.57 -5.49
N SER A 66 15.24 -4.40 -6.66
CA SER A 66 16.50 -5.08 -6.97
C SER A 66 17.61 -4.79 -5.96
N ALA A 67 17.86 -3.53 -5.64
CA ALA A 67 18.89 -3.18 -4.66
C ALA A 67 18.60 -3.73 -3.24
N LEU A 68 17.32 -3.79 -2.84
CA LEU A 68 16.92 -4.39 -1.56
C LEU A 68 17.09 -5.91 -1.58
N GLN A 69 16.85 -6.56 -2.73
CA GLN A 69 17.09 -7.99 -2.90
C GLN A 69 18.58 -8.33 -2.81
N ASP A 70 19.44 -7.55 -3.46
CA ASP A 70 20.90 -7.71 -3.38
C ASP A 70 21.39 -7.55 -1.93
N GLU A 71 20.86 -6.56 -1.20
CA GLU A 71 21.17 -6.36 0.22
C GLU A 71 20.65 -7.53 1.08
N LEU A 72 19.43 -8.01 0.81
CA LEU A 72 18.85 -9.17 1.52
C LEU A 72 19.72 -10.41 1.37
N GLU A 73 20.20 -10.69 0.16
CA GLU A 73 21.12 -11.81 -0.10
C GLU A 73 22.44 -11.62 0.65
N GLN A 74 22.96 -10.39 0.72
CA GLN A 74 24.19 -10.13 1.49
C GLN A 74 23.97 -10.38 2.99
N VAL A 75 22.87 -9.89 3.55
CA VAL A 75 22.51 -10.12 4.96
C VAL A 75 22.31 -11.60 5.24
N GLN A 76 21.74 -12.38 4.31
CA GLN A 76 21.63 -13.84 4.45
C GLN A 76 23.00 -14.51 4.55
N ARG A 77 23.96 -14.13 3.68
CA ARG A 77 25.34 -14.64 3.75
C ARG A 77 26.01 -14.29 5.07
N ASP A 78 25.82 -13.06 5.54
CA ASP A 78 26.37 -12.58 6.81
C ASP A 78 25.76 -13.30 8.02
N LEU A 79 24.45 -13.59 8.00
CA LEU A 79 23.77 -14.41 9.01
C LEU A 79 24.36 -15.82 9.09
N ALA A 80 24.52 -16.47 7.94
CA ALA A 80 25.11 -17.81 7.88
C ALA A 80 26.55 -17.82 8.43
N ALA A 81 27.37 -16.85 8.04
CA ALA A 81 28.73 -16.70 8.54
C ALA A 81 28.77 -16.41 10.05
N GLN A 82 27.84 -15.60 10.55
CA GLN A 82 27.76 -15.29 11.98
C GLN A 82 27.27 -16.48 12.82
N ALA A 83 26.31 -17.26 12.31
CA ALA A 83 25.84 -18.50 12.92
C ALA A 83 27.02 -19.52 13.05
N GLU A 84 27.83 -19.65 11.99
CA GLU A 84 29.01 -20.52 12.03
C GLU A 84 30.04 -20.08 13.10
N LYS A 85 30.25 -18.75 13.24
CA LYS A 85 31.13 -18.21 14.30
C LYS A 85 30.58 -18.52 15.70
N LEU A 86 29.28 -18.39 15.91
CA LEU A 86 28.65 -18.77 17.19
C LEU A 86 28.79 -20.24 17.48
N ASN A 87 28.50 -21.11 16.52
CA ASN A 87 28.65 -22.56 16.67
C ASN A 87 30.10 -22.96 16.98
N ARG A 88 31.07 -22.34 16.31
CA ARG A 88 32.49 -22.58 16.56
C ARG A 88 32.89 -22.14 17.96
N ALA A 89 32.43 -20.97 18.43
CA ALA A 89 32.71 -20.49 19.78
C ALA A 89 32.11 -21.41 20.84
N ILE A 90 30.92 -21.94 20.65
CA ILE A 90 30.28 -22.93 21.54
C ILE A 90 31.12 -24.22 21.61
N ARG A 91 31.50 -24.79 20.45
CA ARG A 91 32.30 -26.02 20.37
C ARG A 91 33.65 -25.85 21.03
N THR A 92 34.35 -24.74 20.82
CA THR A 92 35.65 -24.46 21.41
C THR A 92 35.54 -24.38 22.93
N ASN A 93 34.50 -23.74 23.47
CA ASN A 93 34.32 -23.68 24.94
C ASN A 93 34.03 -25.05 25.57
N ALA A 94 33.42 -25.96 24.83
CA ALA A 94 33.15 -27.32 25.31
C ALA A 94 34.38 -28.22 25.30
N SER A 95 35.43 -27.89 24.52
CA SER A 95 36.59 -28.75 24.30
C SER A 95 37.89 -28.24 24.92
N VAL A 96 37.98 -26.96 25.27
CA VAL A 96 39.21 -26.33 25.79
C VAL A 96 38.89 -25.50 27.02
N ALA A 97 39.71 -25.62 28.10
CA ALA A 97 39.59 -24.76 29.26
C ALA A 97 39.88 -23.29 28.86
N GLN A 98 38.95 -22.40 29.08
CA GLN A 98 39.03 -20.96 28.74
C GLN A 98 38.69 -20.11 29.96
N ASP A 99 39.12 -18.84 29.92
CA ASP A 99 38.58 -17.82 30.83
C ASP A 99 37.08 -17.61 30.52
N GLN A 100 36.24 -17.95 31.49
CA GLN A 100 34.78 -17.88 31.33
C GLN A 100 34.29 -16.43 31.18
N ALA A 101 34.95 -15.44 31.76
CA ALA A 101 34.57 -14.05 31.64
C ALA A 101 34.82 -13.53 30.21
N GLU A 102 35.98 -13.85 29.64
CA GLU A 102 36.32 -13.51 28.26
C GLU A 102 35.37 -14.21 27.27
N HIS A 103 35.13 -15.51 27.51
CA HIS A 103 34.20 -16.28 26.68
C HIS A 103 32.79 -15.69 26.68
N GLN A 104 32.24 -15.34 27.86
CA GLN A 104 30.92 -14.71 27.96
C GLN A 104 30.85 -13.38 27.23
N GLN A 105 31.90 -12.54 27.35
CA GLN A 105 31.94 -11.27 26.64
C GLN A 105 31.98 -11.47 25.12
N LYS A 106 32.74 -12.44 24.63
CA LYS A 106 32.78 -12.81 23.21
C LYS A 106 31.44 -13.31 22.71
N MET A 107 30.81 -14.21 23.47
CA MET A 107 29.47 -14.74 23.14
C MET A 107 28.42 -13.61 23.06
N LYS A 108 28.43 -12.70 24.05
CA LYS A 108 27.50 -11.54 24.04
C LYS A 108 27.65 -10.70 22.78
N LYS A 109 28.89 -10.42 22.35
CA LYS A 109 29.16 -9.66 21.10
C LYS A 109 28.67 -10.41 19.85
N LEU A 110 28.94 -11.72 19.77
CA LEU A 110 28.55 -12.55 18.64
C LEU A 110 27.02 -12.65 18.54
N THR A 111 26.33 -12.85 19.67
CA THR A 111 24.88 -12.93 19.75
C THR A 111 24.21 -11.60 19.37
N ALA A 112 24.72 -10.49 19.91
CA ALA A 112 24.20 -9.16 19.57
C ALA A 112 24.31 -8.86 18.07
N ARG A 113 25.44 -9.25 17.44
CA ARG A 113 25.62 -9.08 16.00
C ARG A 113 24.67 -9.98 15.19
N TYR A 114 24.45 -11.21 15.64
CA TYR A 114 23.48 -12.13 15.00
C TYR A 114 22.05 -11.56 15.07
N GLN A 115 21.66 -11.06 16.24
CA GLN A 115 20.34 -10.43 16.43
C GLN A 115 20.16 -9.21 15.53
N ALA A 116 21.16 -8.31 15.47
CA ALA A 116 21.09 -7.14 14.59
C ALA A 116 20.95 -7.52 13.09
N LEU A 117 21.62 -8.60 12.66
CA LEU A 117 21.47 -9.11 11.30
C LEU A 117 20.08 -9.72 11.07
N GLN A 118 19.51 -10.43 12.06
CA GLN A 118 18.14 -10.94 11.98
C GLN A 118 17.11 -9.81 11.86
N GLU A 119 17.23 -8.76 12.66
CA GLU A 119 16.36 -7.58 12.59
C GLU A 119 16.46 -6.91 11.21
N ARG A 120 17.69 -6.76 10.68
CA ARG A 120 17.89 -6.20 9.34
C ARG A 120 17.27 -7.07 8.25
N TYR A 121 17.43 -8.39 8.33
CA TYR A 121 16.81 -9.35 7.41
C TYR A 121 15.29 -9.23 7.40
N GLN A 122 14.70 -9.17 8.60
CA GLN A 122 13.24 -9.02 8.72
C GLN A 122 12.76 -7.68 8.14
N ALA A 123 13.42 -6.58 8.48
CA ALA A 123 13.07 -5.25 7.97
C ALA A 123 13.15 -5.17 6.43
N LEU A 124 14.19 -5.75 5.82
CA LEU A 124 14.33 -5.82 4.37
C LEU A 124 13.23 -6.67 3.73
N THR A 125 12.89 -7.80 4.34
CA THR A 125 11.83 -8.68 3.85
C THR A 125 10.47 -7.97 3.85
N GLU A 126 10.14 -7.27 4.94
CA GLU A 126 8.90 -6.50 5.07
C GLU A 126 8.85 -5.35 4.06
N GLU A 127 9.96 -4.65 3.85
CA GLU A 127 10.05 -3.56 2.87
C GLU A 127 9.87 -4.06 1.44
N ILE A 128 10.53 -5.16 1.06
CA ILE A 128 10.38 -5.78 -0.26
C ILE A 128 8.92 -6.21 -0.48
N GLN A 129 8.31 -6.92 0.48
CA GLN A 129 6.91 -7.33 0.37
C GLN A 129 5.96 -6.14 0.25
N GLY A 130 6.21 -5.07 1.00
CA GLY A 130 5.43 -3.83 0.93
C GLY A 130 5.54 -3.16 -0.45
N ARG A 131 6.75 -3.09 -1.03
CA ARG A 131 6.96 -2.53 -2.37
C ARG A 131 6.33 -3.40 -3.45
N ASP A 132 6.49 -4.72 -3.38
CA ASP A 132 5.92 -5.66 -4.35
C ASP A 132 4.39 -5.61 -4.35
N SER A 133 3.76 -5.51 -3.17
CA SER A 133 2.31 -5.36 -3.05
C SER A 133 1.81 -4.06 -3.70
N ARG A 134 2.50 -2.94 -3.48
CA ARG A 134 2.17 -1.65 -4.10
C ARG A 134 2.39 -1.69 -5.62
N ARG A 135 3.49 -2.30 -6.06
CA ARG A 135 3.79 -2.51 -7.48
C ARG A 135 2.72 -3.36 -8.16
N ALA A 136 2.26 -4.44 -7.53
CA ALA A 136 1.18 -5.28 -8.04
C ALA A 136 -0.15 -4.50 -8.16
N GLY A 137 -0.49 -3.69 -7.16
CA GLY A 137 -1.65 -2.80 -7.18
C GLY A 137 -1.58 -1.81 -8.33
N LEU A 138 -0.44 -1.13 -8.50
CA LEU A 138 -0.22 -0.17 -9.59
C LEU A 138 -0.24 -0.84 -10.97
N ASN A 139 0.32 -2.05 -11.12
CA ASN A 139 0.22 -2.81 -12.35
C ASN A 139 -1.24 -3.18 -12.71
N SER A 140 -2.06 -3.48 -11.70
CA SER A 140 -3.48 -3.76 -11.91
C SER A 140 -4.22 -2.49 -12.35
N PHE A 141 -3.95 -1.35 -11.71
CA PHE A 141 -4.44 -0.03 -12.12
C PHE A 141 -4.06 0.28 -13.57
N LEU A 142 -2.78 0.17 -13.94
CA LEU A 142 -2.29 0.45 -15.29
C LEU A 142 -2.98 -0.43 -16.35
N ARG A 143 -3.16 -1.72 -16.07
CA ARG A 143 -3.87 -2.63 -16.98
C ARG A 143 -5.33 -2.24 -17.16
N GLN A 144 -6.01 -1.84 -16.08
CA GLN A 144 -7.41 -1.44 -16.14
C GLN A 144 -7.57 -0.09 -16.83
N LEU A 145 -6.68 0.86 -16.57
CA LEU A 145 -6.67 2.17 -17.23
C LEU A 145 -6.47 2.04 -18.75
N LYS A 146 -5.58 1.13 -19.20
CA LYS A 146 -5.39 0.83 -20.64
C LYS A 146 -6.64 0.29 -21.31
N LYS A 147 -7.51 -0.41 -20.56
CA LYS A 147 -8.79 -0.98 -21.05
C LYS A 147 -9.97 -0.01 -20.96
N LEU A 148 -9.83 1.10 -20.25
CA LEU A 148 -10.91 2.06 -20.07
C LEU A 148 -11.31 2.63 -21.44
N PRO A 149 -12.61 2.67 -21.80
CA PRO A 149 -13.05 3.23 -23.07
C PRO A 149 -12.79 4.75 -23.12
N GLU A 150 -12.71 5.32 -24.32
CA GLU A 150 -12.59 6.77 -24.52
C GLU A 150 -13.80 7.52 -23.92
N THR A 151 -14.99 6.96 -24.05
CA THR A 151 -16.20 7.51 -23.43
C THR A 151 -16.65 6.59 -22.31
N VAL A 152 -16.57 7.07 -21.08
CA VAL A 152 -16.96 6.33 -19.87
C VAL A 152 -18.43 6.62 -19.57
N THR A 153 -19.30 5.63 -19.67
CA THR A 153 -20.73 5.78 -19.39
C THR A 153 -21.19 5.02 -18.15
N ALA A 154 -20.79 3.76 -18.01
CA ALA A 154 -21.22 2.88 -16.92
C ALA A 154 -20.06 1.90 -16.55
N PRO A 155 -19.12 2.34 -15.71
CA PRO A 155 -18.03 1.46 -15.27
C PRO A 155 -18.60 0.33 -14.41
N ASP A 156 -18.08 -0.88 -14.62
CA ASP A 156 -18.43 -2.05 -13.82
C ASP A 156 -17.76 -2.01 -12.43
N ALA A 157 -18.23 -2.87 -11.51
CA ALA A 157 -17.74 -2.92 -10.14
C ALA A 157 -16.23 -3.26 -10.06
N ILE A 158 -15.70 -4.07 -10.97
CA ILE A 158 -14.29 -4.45 -11.00
C ILE A 158 -13.45 -3.24 -11.39
N THR A 159 -13.85 -2.52 -12.44
CA THR A 159 -13.20 -1.29 -12.88
C THR A 159 -13.16 -0.25 -11.78
N LEU A 160 -14.28 -0.02 -11.08
CA LEU A 160 -14.34 0.89 -9.94
C LEU A 160 -13.38 0.47 -8.82
N HIS A 161 -13.42 -0.80 -8.44
CA HIS A 161 -12.57 -1.32 -7.36
C HIS A 161 -11.07 -1.25 -7.68
N VAL A 162 -10.69 -1.49 -8.93
CA VAL A 162 -9.28 -1.48 -9.34
C VAL A 162 -8.76 -0.05 -9.52
N LEU A 163 -9.55 0.89 -10.02
CA LEU A 163 -9.10 2.25 -10.30
C LEU A 163 -9.25 3.18 -9.10
N ILE A 164 -10.34 3.09 -8.32
CA ILE A 164 -10.64 4.01 -7.23
C ILE A 164 -10.10 3.45 -5.91
N GLU A 165 -9.34 4.29 -5.19
CA GLU A 165 -8.89 4.00 -3.83
C GLU A 165 -9.97 4.35 -2.81
N ARG A 166 -10.47 5.60 -2.89
CA ARG A 166 -11.51 6.11 -1.98
C ARG A 166 -12.26 7.27 -2.60
N ILE A 167 -13.46 7.49 -2.08
CA ILE A 167 -14.31 8.65 -2.38
C ILE A 167 -14.59 9.35 -1.06
N THR A 168 -14.27 10.64 -0.98
CA THR A 168 -14.50 11.46 0.20
C THR A 168 -15.52 12.54 -0.12
N VAL A 169 -16.59 12.63 0.68
CA VAL A 169 -17.60 13.68 0.59
C VAL A 169 -17.34 14.70 1.68
N ASN A 170 -17.15 15.96 1.31
CA ASN A 170 -16.83 17.05 2.23
C ASN A 170 -18.08 17.88 2.59
N ALA A 171 -17.98 18.64 3.69
CA ALA A 171 -19.05 19.51 4.18
C ALA A 171 -19.33 20.69 3.23
N ASP A 172 -18.36 21.11 2.43
CA ASP A 172 -18.46 22.16 1.41
C ASP A 172 -19.14 21.70 0.11
N ARG A 173 -19.70 20.49 0.12
CA ARG A 173 -20.35 19.85 -1.02
C ARG A 173 -19.37 19.42 -2.14
N SER A 174 -18.09 19.38 -1.89
CA SER A 174 -17.12 18.75 -2.81
C SER A 174 -17.05 17.25 -2.59
N ILE A 175 -16.78 16.51 -3.67
CA ILE A 175 -16.49 15.09 -3.66
C ILE A 175 -15.08 14.92 -4.21
N VAL A 176 -14.19 14.38 -3.40
CA VAL A 176 -12.82 14.04 -3.81
C VAL A 176 -12.76 12.56 -4.14
N ILE A 177 -12.46 12.24 -5.38
CA ILE A 177 -12.27 10.87 -5.86
C ILE A 177 -10.78 10.67 -6.03
N ARG A 178 -10.21 9.80 -5.20
CA ARG A 178 -8.80 9.44 -5.23
C ARG A 178 -8.63 8.10 -5.94
N PHE A 179 -7.81 8.10 -6.97
CA PHE A 179 -7.42 6.92 -7.71
C PHE A 179 -6.21 6.23 -7.08
N ARG A 180 -5.99 4.96 -7.39
CA ARG A 180 -4.92 4.14 -6.79
C ARG A 180 -3.50 4.49 -7.24
N ASP A 181 -3.36 5.32 -8.27
CA ASP A 181 -2.08 5.93 -8.67
C ASP A 181 -1.75 7.20 -7.87
N GLY A 182 -2.68 7.65 -7.02
CA GLY A 182 -2.58 8.87 -6.23
C GLY A 182 -3.24 10.10 -6.86
N THR A 183 -3.72 10.02 -8.11
CA THR A 183 -4.45 11.11 -8.77
C THR A 183 -5.74 11.41 -7.99
N GLU A 184 -6.03 12.70 -7.78
CA GLU A 184 -7.26 13.17 -7.15
C GLU A 184 -8.07 14.03 -8.12
N VAL A 185 -9.35 13.72 -8.23
CA VAL A 185 -10.32 14.52 -8.99
C VAL A 185 -11.33 15.08 -8.02
N VAL A 186 -11.51 16.40 -8.04
CA VAL A 186 -12.50 17.11 -7.24
C VAL A 186 -13.73 17.45 -8.08
N GLU A 187 -14.88 16.96 -7.64
CA GLU A 187 -16.18 17.23 -8.23
C GLU A 187 -17.02 18.05 -7.24
N ARG A 188 -17.92 18.89 -7.75
CA ARG A 188 -18.92 19.61 -6.94
C ARG A 188 -20.30 19.03 -7.12
N LEU A 189 -21.10 19.01 -6.04
CA LEU A 189 -22.49 18.58 -6.07
C LEU A 189 -23.39 19.59 -6.74
#